data_aa1cd6e3a4a10e1f1763b3aa06d7a01a
#
_entry.id   aa1cd6e3a4a10e1f1763b3aa06d7a01a
#
_cell.length_a   1.000
_cell.length_b   1.000
_cell.length_c   1.000
_cell.angle_alpha   90.00
_cell.angle_beta   90.00
_cell.angle_gamma   90.00
#
_symmetry.space_group_name_H-M   'P 1'
#
loop_
_entity.id
_entity.type
_entity.pdbx_description
1 polymer ?
#
loop_
_entity_poly.entity_id
_entity_poly.type
_entity_poly.pdbx_seq_one_letter_code
_entity_poly.pdbx_strand_id
1 'polypeptide(L)'
;MSRLLKKRFKIINSKNGNIYKIKYFSKINNEIYINNILPKKKKGWIFHLTNTCNLFLIYGKARILLVDKKTNKIKKIKLNINKYCNNVVVPPKKWFALENLSNNSEAIFLNILSGKHSSKESLKKDVYLYKKFVT
;
A
#
# COMPACT_ATOMS: atom_id res chain seq x y z
N MET A 1 -2.15 -12.94 -26.16
CA MET A 1 -1.81 -11.65 -25.51
C MET A 1 -0.57 -11.08 -26.14
N SER A 2 -0.58 -9.85 -26.57
CA SER A 2 0.55 -9.21 -27.21
C SER A 2 1.75 -9.02 -26.28
N ARG A 3 2.96 -8.96 -26.87
CA ARG A 3 4.19 -8.71 -26.12
C ARG A 3 4.15 -7.44 -25.28
N LEU A 4 3.44 -6.41 -25.77
CA LEU A 4 3.28 -5.13 -25.10
C LEU A 4 2.49 -5.26 -23.79
N LEU A 5 1.45 -6.05 -23.76
CA LEU A 5 0.64 -6.27 -22.56
C LEU A 5 1.41 -7.03 -21.48
N LYS A 6 2.25 -8.01 -21.87
CA LYS A 6 3.10 -8.75 -20.92
C LYS A 6 4.11 -7.85 -20.22
N LYS A 7 4.63 -6.82 -20.90
CA LYS A 7 5.60 -5.87 -20.33
C LYS A 7 4.98 -4.86 -19.36
N ARG A 8 3.66 -4.75 -19.32
CA ARG A 8 2.95 -3.74 -18.54
C ARG A 8 2.34 -4.26 -17.25
N PHE A 9 2.46 -5.54 -17.03
CA PHE A 9 1.97 -6.19 -15.82
C PHE A 9 3.13 -6.95 -15.18
N LYS A 10 3.44 -6.62 -13.93
CA LYS A 10 4.51 -7.27 -13.18
C LYS A 10 3.96 -7.78 -11.86
N ILE A 11 4.28 -9.03 -11.52
CA ILE A 11 3.93 -9.61 -10.24
C ILE A 11 5.17 -9.61 -9.35
N ILE A 12 5.05 -9.02 -8.17
CA ILE A 12 6.08 -9.01 -7.14
C ILE A 12 5.61 -9.93 -6.03
N ASN A 13 6.26 -11.08 -5.88
CA ASN A 13 5.91 -12.05 -4.86
C ASN A 13 6.42 -11.61 -3.50
N SER A 14 5.59 -11.82 -2.47
CA SER A 14 5.93 -11.51 -1.10
C SER A 14 5.28 -12.52 -0.16
N LYS A 15 5.94 -12.82 0.95
CA LYS A 15 5.43 -13.75 1.98
C LYS A 15 4.12 -13.28 2.62
N ASN A 16 3.85 -11.98 2.61
CA ASN A 16 2.65 -11.39 3.19
C ASN A 16 1.54 -11.14 2.16
N GLY A 17 1.76 -11.52 0.92
CA GLY A 17 0.86 -11.33 -0.20
C GLY A 17 1.54 -10.63 -1.37
N ASN A 18 1.04 -10.83 -2.56
CA ASN A 18 1.66 -10.35 -3.79
C ASN A 18 1.30 -8.91 -4.08
N ILE A 19 2.16 -8.24 -4.84
CA ILE A 19 1.93 -6.92 -5.41
C ILE A 19 1.86 -7.07 -6.92
N TYR A 20 0.83 -6.51 -7.51
CA TYR A 20 0.64 -6.50 -8.96
C TYR A 20 0.85 -5.07 -9.46
N LYS A 21 1.95 -4.85 -10.18
CA LYS A 21 2.27 -3.55 -10.76
C LYS A 21 1.72 -3.46 -12.16
N ILE A 22 0.90 -2.44 -12.41
CA ILE A 22 0.36 -2.14 -13.73
C ILE A 22 1.10 -0.94 -14.29
N LYS A 23 1.84 -1.16 -15.38
CA LYS A 23 2.52 -0.08 -16.10
C LYS A 23 1.54 0.58 -17.07
N TYR A 24 1.39 1.88 -16.95
CA TYR A 24 0.38 2.61 -17.68
C TYR A 24 0.82 3.01 -19.09
N PHE A 25 -0.16 3.17 -19.98
CA PHE A 25 0.06 3.54 -21.39
C PHE A 25 0.17 5.01 -21.62
N SER A 26 -0.36 5.81 -20.72
CA SER A 26 -0.57 7.22 -21.00
C SER A 26 0.69 8.01 -20.68
N LYS A 27 0.71 9.23 -21.16
CA LYS A 27 1.71 10.24 -20.83
C LYS A 27 1.64 10.66 -19.35
N ILE A 28 0.68 10.14 -18.61
CA ILE A 28 0.51 10.37 -17.17
C ILE A 28 1.54 9.52 -16.44
N ASN A 29 2.31 10.15 -15.55
CA ASN A 29 3.37 9.49 -14.80
C ASN A 29 2.88 8.68 -13.58
N ASN A 30 1.58 8.43 -13.47
CA ASN A 30 1.03 7.66 -12.37
C ASN A 30 1.31 6.17 -12.53
N GLU A 31 1.59 5.50 -11.42
CA GLU A 31 1.70 4.05 -11.38
C GLU A 31 0.57 3.47 -10.53
N ILE A 32 0.07 2.30 -10.93
CA ILE A 32 -1.00 1.59 -10.24
C ILE A 32 -0.46 0.28 -9.70
N TYR A 33 -0.71 0.04 -8.41
CA TYR A 33 -0.36 -1.20 -7.75
C TYR A 33 -1.61 -1.82 -7.14
N ILE A 34 -1.74 -3.13 -7.26
CA ILE A 34 -2.71 -3.91 -6.52
C ILE A 34 -1.93 -4.70 -5.47
N ASN A 35 -2.25 -4.46 -4.20
CA ASN A 35 -1.63 -5.14 -3.07
C ASN A 35 -2.59 -6.18 -2.51
N ASN A 36 -2.16 -7.43 -2.53
CA ASN A 36 -2.88 -8.51 -1.87
C ASN A 36 -2.21 -8.79 -0.53
N ILE A 37 -2.98 -8.75 0.56
CA ILE A 37 -2.48 -9.00 1.90
C ILE A 37 -3.13 -10.26 2.42
N LEU A 38 -2.31 -11.25 2.76
CA LEU A 38 -2.78 -12.53 3.29
C LEU A 38 -3.48 -12.36 4.66
N PRO A 39 -4.34 -13.30 5.04
CA PRO A 39 -5.04 -13.22 6.33
C PRO A 39 -4.09 -13.00 7.51
N LYS A 40 -4.45 -12.14 8.42
CA LYS A 40 -3.70 -11.76 9.62
C LYS A 40 -2.35 -11.10 9.36
N LYS A 41 -2.00 -10.81 8.10
CA LYS A 41 -0.69 -10.25 7.75
C LYS A 41 -0.74 -8.73 7.63
N LYS A 42 0.44 -8.14 7.68
CA LYS A 42 0.69 -6.71 7.49
C LYS A 42 1.72 -6.51 6.41
N LYS A 43 1.65 -5.38 5.71
CA LYS A 43 2.68 -4.93 4.77
C LYS A 43 3.14 -3.52 5.14
N GLY A 44 4.41 -3.27 5.08
CA GLY A 44 5.04 -1.99 5.41
C GLY A 44 6.17 -2.24 6.37
N TRP A 45 6.68 -1.26 6.95
CA TRP A 45 6.40 0.20 6.85
C TRP A 45 6.98 0.74 5.55
N ILE A 46 6.25 1.67 4.93
CA ILE A 46 6.63 2.28 3.66
C ILE A 46 6.63 3.81 3.84
N PHE A 47 7.61 4.46 3.23
CA PHE A 47 7.79 5.91 3.26
C PHE A 47 8.18 6.37 1.86
N HIS A 48 7.36 7.20 1.24
CA HIS A 48 7.67 7.79 -0.05
C HIS A 48 8.26 9.19 0.11
N LEU A 49 9.33 9.47 -0.61
CA LEU A 49 9.98 10.78 -0.57
C LEU A 49 9.19 11.84 -1.35
N THR A 50 8.63 11.46 -2.49
CA THR A 50 7.99 12.39 -3.42
C THR A 50 6.55 12.01 -3.79
N ASN A 51 6.21 10.72 -3.75
CA ASN A 51 4.91 10.24 -4.19
C ASN A 51 3.84 10.35 -3.10
N THR A 52 2.66 10.76 -3.53
CA THR A 52 1.42 10.60 -2.77
C THR A 52 0.81 9.25 -3.13
N CYS A 53 0.37 8.51 -2.13
CA CYS A 53 -0.35 7.25 -2.31
C CYS A 53 -1.84 7.48 -2.14
N ASN A 54 -2.62 7.08 -3.13
CA ASN A 54 -4.08 7.05 -3.00
C ASN A 54 -4.50 5.59 -2.86
N LEU A 55 -4.85 5.19 -1.65
CA LEU A 55 -5.10 3.81 -1.28
C LEU A 55 -6.61 3.55 -1.19
N PHE A 56 -7.07 2.56 -1.92
CA PHE A 56 -8.47 2.11 -1.90
C PHE A 56 -8.52 0.66 -1.43
N LEU A 57 -9.35 0.38 -0.44
CA LEU A 57 -9.70 -1.00 -0.11
C LEU A 57 -10.78 -1.46 -1.09
N ILE A 58 -10.48 -2.49 -1.89
CA ILE A 58 -11.41 -3.01 -2.89
C ILE A 58 -11.98 -4.39 -2.52
N TYR A 59 -11.39 -5.05 -1.53
CA TYR A 59 -11.89 -6.33 -1.03
C TYR A 59 -11.38 -6.58 0.38
N GLY A 60 -12.22 -7.17 1.23
CA GLY A 60 -11.85 -7.61 2.56
C GLY A 60 -12.06 -6.57 3.65
N LYS A 61 -11.38 -6.78 4.77
CA LYS A 61 -11.41 -5.92 5.96
C LYS A 61 -9.99 -5.53 6.30
N ALA A 62 -9.74 -4.24 6.39
CA ALA A 62 -8.37 -3.77 6.61
C ALA A 62 -8.34 -2.44 7.35
N ARG A 63 -7.16 -2.09 7.82
CA ARG A 63 -6.87 -0.75 8.30
C ARG A 63 -5.51 -0.29 7.82
N ILE A 64 -5.36 1.02 7.75
CA ILE A 64 -4.09 1.66 7.45
C ILE A 64 -3.51 2.19 8.76
N LEU A 65 -2.22 1.92 8.96
CA LEU A 65 -1.46 2.44 10.07
C LEU A 65 -0.64 3.61 9.57
N LEU A 66 -0.83 4.78 10.18
CA LEU A 66 -0.10 6.00 9.84
C LEU A 66 0.69 6.48 11.04
N VAL A 67 1.93 6.89 10.81
CA VAL A 67 2.77 7.44 11.88
C VAL A 67 2.62 8.96 11.91
N ASP A 68 2.25 9.48 13.06
CA ASP A 68 2.26 10.92 13.33
C ASP A 68 3.70 11.35 13.63
N LYS A 69 4.24 12.26 12.83
CA LYS A 69 5.62 12.74 12.99
C LYS A 69 5.86 13.48 14.32
N LYS A 70 4.86 14.21 14.81
CA LYS A 70 4.99 15.02 16.02
C LYS A 70 5.08 14.15 17.27
N THR A 71 4.25 13.12 17.36
CA THR A 71 4.12 12.29 18.55
C THR A 71 4.81 10.94 18.42
N ASN A 72 5.21 10.56 17.20
CA ASN A 72 5.72 9.23 16.84
C ASN A 72 4.71 8.11 17.17
N LYS A 73 3.44 8.45 17.29
CA LYS A 73 2.35 7.51 17.55
C LYS A 73 1.72 7.02 16.25
N ILE A 74 1.18 5.82 16.31
CA ILE A 74 0.50 5.19 15.17
C ILE A 74 -0.99 5.54 15.24
N LYS A 75 -1.49 6.18 14.18
CA LYS A 75 -2.92 6.37 13.95
C LYS A 75 -3.45 5.21 13.14
N LYS A 76 -4.53 4.58 13.58
CA LYS A 76 -5.16 3.44 12.92
C LYS A 76 -6.45 3.90 12.24
N ILE A 77 -6.55 3.71 10.93
CA ILE A 77 -7.73 4.06 10.14
C ILE A 77 -8.36 2.79 9.59
N LYS A 78 -9.50 2.43 10.14
CA LYS A 78 -10.27 1.25 9.67
C LYS A 78 -11.01 1.59 8.38
N LEU A 79 -10.89 0.73 7.39
CA LEU A 79 -11.54 0.87 6.10
C LEU A 79 -12.63 -0.18 5.94
N ASN A 80 -13.72 0.21 5.28
CA ASN A 80 -14.85 -0.66 5.01
C ASN A 80 -15.38 -0.42 3.60
N ILE A 81 -15.39 -1.47 2.78
CA ILE A 81 -15.84 -1.41 1.37
C ILE A 81 -17.33 -1.07 1.22
N ASN A 82 -18.13 -1.31 2.27
CA ASN A 82 -19.57 -1.05 2.25
C ASN A 82 -19.95 0.33 2.78
N LYS A 83 -18.96 1.18 3.13
CA LYS A 83 -19.18 2.53 3.66
C LYS A 83 -18.32 3.54 2.91
N TYR A 84 -18.50 4.82 3.22
CA TYR A 84 -17.76 5.90 2.57
C TYR A 84 -16.26 5.91 2.85
N CYS A 85 -15.80 5.20 3.88
CA CYS A 85 -14.40 5.16 4.27
C CYS A 85 -13.68 3.94 3.70
N ASN A 86 -13.48 3.90 2.38
CA ASN A 86 -12.68 2.88 1.73
C ASN A 86 -11.40 3.43 1.07
N ASN A 87 -11.13 4.71 1.27
CA ASN A 87 -10.03 5.41 0.62
C ASN A 87 -9.24 6.24 1.65
N VAL A 88 -7.92 6.20 1.54
CA VAL A 88 -7.00 7.05 2.31
C VAL A 88 -5.93 7.59 1.38
N VAL A 89 -5.68 8.90 1.48
CA VAL A 89 -4.58 9.55 0.79
C VAL A 89 -3.42 9.71 1.75
N VAL A 90 -2.27 9.13 1.42
CA VAL A 90 -1.05 9.25 2.21
C VAL A 90 -0.09 10.18 1.48
N PRO A 91 0.17 11.37 2.05
CA PRO A 91 1.11 12.32 1.44
C PRO A 91 2.55 11.80 1.50
N PRO A 92 3.47 12.41 0.73
CA PRO A 92 4.88 12.07 0.84
C PRO A 92 5.43 12.27 2.26
N LYS A 93 6.53 11.62 2.55
CA LYS A 93 7.26 11.73 3.82
C LYS A 93 6.44 11.31 5.05
N LYS A 94 5.61 10.28 4.88
CA LYS A 94 4.83 9.70 5.95
C LYS A 94 4.96 8.18 5.97
N TRP A 95 5.32 7.61 7.10
CA TRP A 95 5.36 6.16 7.29
C TRP A 95 3.95 5.60 7.39
N PHE A 96 3.67 4.56 6.63
CA PHE A 96 2.39 3.86 6.71
C PHE A 96 2.56 2.36 6.51
N ALA A 97 1.57 1.62 6.96
CA ALA A 97 1.48 0.18 6.76
C ALA A 97 0.03 -0.23 6.50
N LEU A 98 -0.15 -1.36 5.87
CA LEU A 98 -1.45 -1.95 5.57
C LEU A 98 -1.63 -3.21 6.42
N GLU A 99 -2.78 -3.35 7.06
CA GLU A 99 -3.08 -4.48 7.92
C GLU A 99 -4.38 -5.16 7.51
N ASN A 100 -4.32 -6.47 7.28
CA ASN A 100 -5.51 -7.27 7.06
C ASN A 100 -6.10 -7.67 8.42
N LEU A 101 -7.34 -7.28 8.65
CA LEU A 101 -8.05 -7.56 9.90
C LEU A 101 -8.78 -8.92 9.90
N SER A 102 -8.85 -9.59 8.75
CA SER A 102 -9.51 -10.89 8.66
C SER A 102 -8.57 -12.03 9.03
N ASN A 103 -9.11 -13.06 9.66
CA ASN A 103 -8.38 -14.26 10.03
C ASN A 103 -8.32 -15.29 8.90
N ASN A 104 -9.23 -15.20 7.91
CA ASN A 104 -9.41 -16.25 6.91
C ASN A 104 -9.60 -15.72 5.49
N SER A 105 -9.62 -14.42 5.30
CA SER A 105 -9.86 -13.80 4.00
C SER A 105 -8.74 -12.82 3.66
N GLU A 106 -8.42 -12.72 2.38
CA GLU A 106 -7.45 -11.75 1.89
C GLU A 106 -8.00 -10.32 1.94
N ALA A 107 -7.13 -9.35 2.01
CA ALA A 107 -7.46 -7.94 1.79
C ALA A 107 -6.76 -7.46 0.53
N ILE A 108 -7.48 -6.70 -0.30
CA ILE A 108 -6.94 -6.21 -1.56
C ILE A 108 -7.04 -4.69 -1.60
N PHE A 109 -5.89 -4.05 -1.77
CA PHE A 109 -5.78 -2.61 -1.94
C PHE A 109 -5.40 -2.25 -3.36
N LEU A 110 -6.04 -1.22 -3.90
CA LEU A 110 -5.59 -0.50 -5.08
C LEU A 110 -4.82 0.72 -4.60
N ASN A 111 -3.58 0.89 -5.07
CA ASN A 111 -2.75 2.05 -4.75
C ASN A 111 -2.40 2.78 -6.05
N ILE A 112 -2.79 4.04 -6.13
CA ILE A 112 -2.43 4.92 -7.23
C ILE A 112 -1.36 5.88 -6.73
N LEU A 113 -0.15 5.75 -7.29
CA LEU A 113 0.96 6.65 -7.00
C LEU A 113 0.90 7.88 -7.89
N SER A 114 1.23 9.03 -7.33
CA SER A 114 1.26 10.29 -8.08
C SER A 114 2.37 10.38 -9.12
N GLY A 115 3.40 9.54 -9.00
CA GLY A 115 4.51 9.50 -9.94
C GLY A 115 5.12 8.11 -10.02
N LYS A 116 6.23 7.99 -10.74
CA LYS A 116 6.94 6.72 -10.87
C LYS A 116 7.63 6.33 -9.58
N HIS A 117 7.52 5.07 -9.22
CA HIS A 117 8.27 4.50 -8.11
C HIS A 117 9.68 4.13 -8.55
N SER A 118 10.67 4.49 -7.74
CA SER A 118 12.04 4.00 -7.87
C SER A 118 12.57 3.60 -6.49
N SER A 119 13.65 2.82 -6.46
CA SER A 119 14.28 2.44 -5.20
C SER A 119 14.80 3.64 -4.41
N LYS A 120 15.08 4.76 -5.08
CA LYS A 120 15.54 6.00 -4.46
C LYS A 120 14.40 6.85 -3.90
N GLU A 121 13.17 6.61 -4.34
CA GLU A 121 11.99 7.40 -3.97
C GLU A 121 11.32 6.87 -2.70
N SER A 122 11.53 5.62 -2.34
CA SER A 122 10.87 5.03 -1.18
C SER A 122 11.84 4.37 -0.21
N LEU A 123 11.49 4.41 1.07
CA LEU A 123 12.16 3.71 2.15
C LEU A 123 11.22 2.63 2.70
N LYS A 124 11.80 1.53 3.16
CA LYS A 124 11.03 0.42 3.74
C LYS A 124 11.63 -0.02 5.06
N LYS A 125 10.76 -0.42 5.98
CA LYS A 125 11.13 -1.08 7.24
C LYS A 125 10.20 -2.26 7.45
N ASP A 126 10.71 -3.35 8.00
CA ASP A 126 9.87 -4.52 8.29
C ASP A 126 8.87 -4.19 9.40
N VAL A 127 7.57 -4.31 9.12
CA VAL A 127 6.49 -3.95 10.04
C VAL A 127 6.47 -4.83 11.29
N TYR A 128 7.01 -6.04 11.22
CA TYR A 128 7.07 -6.96 12.35
C TYR A 128 8.31 -6.76 13.21
N LEU A 129 9.41 -6.27 12.64
CA LEU A 129 10.68 -6.09 13.32
C LEU A 129 10.89 -4.67 13.83
N TYR A 130 10.38 -3.67 13.13
CA TYR A 130 10.56 -2.28 13.51
C TYR A 130 9.47 -1.85 14.49
N LYS A 131 9.88 -1.60 15.74
CA LYS A 131 8.96 -1.28 16.85
C LYS A 131 9.17 0.11 17.46
N LYS A 132 9.87 1.00 16.74
CA LYS A 132 10.10 2.36 17.24
C LYS A 132 8.85 3.24 17.28
N PHE A 133 7.90 3.00 16.40
CA PHE A 133 6.65 3.75 16.43
C PHE A 133 5.74 3.22 17.55
N VAL A 134 5.15 4.14 18.30
CA VAL A 134 4.30 3.83 19.44
C VAL A 134 2.85 3.68 18.98
N THR A 135 2.18 2.60 19.39
CA THR A 135 0.77 2.36 19.08
C THR A 135 -0.18 3.12 19.99
#